data_67b163823373e64bc4e81a2f4d2c7836
#
_entry.id   67b163823373e64bc4e81a2f4d2c7836
#
_cell.length_a   1.000
_cell.length_b   1.000
_cell.length_c   1.000
_cell.angle_alpha   90.00
_cell.angle_beta   90.00
_cell.angle_gamma   90.00
#
_symmetry.space_group_name_H-M   'P 1'
#
loop_
_entity.id
_entity.type
_entity.pdbx_description
1 polymer ?
#
loop_
_entity_poly.entity_id
_entity_poly.type
_entity_poly.pdbx_seq_one_letter_code
_entity_poly.pdbx_strand_id
1 'polypeptide(L)'
;VLRVVRLDYRALWWDEGRNIFFARLDWVSAAEISVRSGDTNPPIYRLLLGGWMQLAGASPFSVRLLSVFFGVLAVALLYRLAAELYGERVAAIAAALAAVAPPLVYYSQEAKGYPLVVLAAVWSAWLWLRLHRRLGVARSSALWAWFGIATLLAVGAHYFALL
;
A
#
# COMPACT_ATOMS: atom_id res chain seq x y z
N VAL A 1 0.40 -16.12 -6.53
CA VAL A 1 0.81 -17.33 -5.82
C VAL A 1 1.99 -17.05 -4.88
N LEU A 2 3.15 -16.52 -5.34
CA LEU A 2 4.36 -16.30 -4.51
C LEU A 2 4.10 -15.52 -3.21
N ARG A 3 3.25 -14.50 -3.25
CA ARG A 3 2.93 -13.66 -2.08
C ARG A 3 2.07 -14.34 -1.02
N VAL A 4 1.41 -15.45 -1.34
CA VAL A 4 0.52 -16.17 -0.42
C VAL A 4 1.16 -17.46 0.12
N VAL A 5 2.19 -17.98 -0.57
CA VAL A 5 2.87 -19.22 -0.18
C VAL A 5 3.50 -19.04 1.20
N ARG A 6 3.15 -19.93 2.14
CA ARG A 6 3.67 -19.96 3.51
C ARG A 6 3.48 -18.65 4.29
N LEU A 7 2.37 -17.96 4.07
CA LEU A 7 2.10 -16.68 4.70
C LEU A 7 1.99 -16.77 6.23
N ASP A 8 1.58 -17.93 6.73
CA ASP A 8 1.44 -18.25 8.17
C ASP A 8 2.63 -19.05 8.74
N TYR A 9 3.63 -19.42 7.92
CA TYR A 9 4.74 -20.28 8.33
C TYR A 9 5.63 -19.68 9.42
N ARG A 10 5.86 -18.34 9.38
CA ARG A 10 6.68 -17.64 10.35
C ARG A 10 5.82 -17.08 11.48
N ALA A 11 6.30 -17.19 12.72
CA ALA A 11 5.74 -16.42 13.83
C ALA A 11 5.73 -14.92 13.49
N LEU A 12 4.80 -14.20 14.09
CA LEU A 12 4.77 -12.73 13.99
C LEU A 12 6.02 -12.19 14.70
N TRP A 13 6.78 -11.37 13.98
CA TRP A 13 7.93 -10.72 14.57
C TRP A 13 7.57 -9.36 15.21
N TRP A 14 8.52 -8.74 15.90
CA TRP A 14 8.26 -7.59 16.75
C TRP A 14 7.44 -6.47 16.09
N ASP A 15 7.83 -6.04 14.87
CA ASP A 15 7.14 -4.94 14.21
C ASP A 15 5.73 -5.30 13.73
N GLU A 16 5.48 -6.54 13.34
CA GLU A 16 4.14 -7.02 13.01
C GLU A 16 3.26 -7.06 14.26
N GLY A 17 3.79 -7.60 15.37
CA GLY A 17 3.11 -7.63 16.65
C GLY A 17 2.77 -6.22 17.15
N ARG A 18 3.68 -5.28 16.98
CA ARG A 18 3.46 -3.86 17.28
C ARG A 18 2.34 -3.25 16.44
N ASN A 19 2.33 -3.49 15.12
CA ASN A 19 1.25 -3.00 14.26
C ASN A 19 -0.10 -3.59 14.64
N ILE A 20 -0.17 -4.89 14.96
CA ILE A 20 -1.38 -5.57 15.41
C ILE A 20 -1.85 -5.01 16.76
N PHE A 21 -0.93 -4.77 17.71
CA PHE A 21 -1.26 -4.17 19.00
C PHE A 21 -1.92 -2.80 18.80
N PHE A 22 -1.30 -1.91 18.04
CA PHE A 22 -1.86 -0.59 17.78
C PHE A 22 -3.15 -0.62 16.94
N ALA A 23 -3.29 -1.57 16.03
CA ALA A 23 -4.50 -1.75 15.25
C ALA A 23 -5.73 -2.19 16.07
N ARG A 24 -5.51 -2.69 17.30
CA ARG A 24 -6.57 -3.03 18.26
C ARG A 24 -7.04 -1.86 19.09
N LEU A 25 -6.27 -0.77 19.12
CA LEU A 25 -6.67 0.44 19.81
C LEU A 25 -7.75 1.17 19.00
N ASP A 26 -8.49 2.03 19.67
CA ASP A 26 -9.34 2.97 18.97
C ASP A 26 -8.50 3.90 18.07
N TRP A 27 -9.13 4.46 17.05
CA TRP A 27 -8.43 5.24 16.02
C TRP A 27 -7.75 6.50 16.57
N VAL A 28 -8.29 7.12 17.62
CA VAL A 28 -7.72 8.33 18.26
C VAL A 28 -6.44 7.94 18.99
N SER A 29 -6.51 6.91 19.85
CA SER A 29 -5.36 6.39 20.61
C SER A 29 -4.26 5.88 19.67
N ALA A 30 -4.61 5.19 18.59
CA ALA A 30 -3.65 4.71 17.61
C ALA A 30 -2.92 5.86 16.89
N ALA A 31 -3.64 6.92 16.53
CA ALA A 31 -3.06 8.12 15.92
C ALA A 31 -2.16 8.86 16.92
N GLU A 32 -2.64 9.08 18.14
CA GLU A 32 -1.91 9.78 19.20
C GLU A 32 -0.59 9.08 19.57
N ILE A 33 -0.62 7.76 19.75
CA ILE A 33 0.58 6.98 20.08
C ILE A 33 1.57 7.01 18.92
N SER A 34 1.10 6.93 17.66
CA SER A 34 1.99 7.04 16.50
C SER A 34 2.74 8.38 16.47
N VAL A 35 2.06 9.48 16.78
CA VAL A 35 2.68 10.81 16.86
C VAL A 35 3.65 10.91 18.03
N ARG A 36 3.25 10.46 19.22
CA ARG A 36 4.06 10.58 20.46
C ARG A 36 5.29 9.68 20.48
N SER A 37 5.22 8.51 19.85
CA SER A 37 6.33 7.54 19.87
C SER A 37 7.47 7.88 18.91
N GLY A 38 7.35 8.97 18.13
CA GLY A 38 8.32 9.30 17.09
C GLY A 38 8.44 8.19 16.03
N ASP A 39 7.40 7.37 15.89
CA ASP A 39 7.38 6.26 14.98
C ASP A 39 7.33 6.76 13.53
N THR A 40 8.23 6.25 12.69
CA THR A 40 8.26 6.53 11.25
C THR A 40 7.12 5.84 10.48
N ASN A 41 6.19 5.19 11.20
CA ASN A 41 5.02 4.54 10.63
C ASN A 41 3.75 5.33 10.99
N PRO A 42 3.23 6.17 10.08
CA PRO A 42 1.99 6.89 10.29
C PRO A 42 0.79 5.95 10.47
N PRO A 43 -0.34 6.45 11.01
CA PRO A 43 -1.43 5.60 11.49
C PRO A 43 -2.26 4.91 10.41
N ILE A 44 -2.24 5.36 9.15
CA ILE A 44 -3.21 4.89 8.12
C ILE A 44 -3.16 3.37 7.94
N TYR A 45 -1.97 2.77 7.82
CA TYR A 45 -1.89 1.31 7.68
C TYR A 45 -2.48 0.59 8.90
N ARG A 46 -2.23 1.07 10.11
CA ARG A 46 -2.75 0.49 11.35
C ARG A 46 -4.26 0.59 11.46
N LEU A 47 -4.83 1.71 11.03
CA LEU A 47 -6.28 1.90 10.97
C LEU A 47 -6.93 0.92 9.96
N LEU A 48 -6.34 0.77 8.78
CA LEU A 48 -6.80 -0.19 7.78
C LEU A 48 -6.66 -1.64 8.30
N LEU A 49 -5.55 -1.95 8.98
CA LEU A 49 -5.33 -3.27 9.59
C LEU A 49 -6.36 -3.54 10.69
N GLY A 50 -6.69 -2.57 11.52
CA GLY A 50 -7.73 -2.69 12.55
C GLY A 50 -9.09 -3.02 11.96
N GLY A 51 -9.53 -2.29 10.95
CA GLY A 51 -10.76 -2.58 10.21
C GLY A 51 -10.73 -3.96 9.54
N TRP A 52 -9.61 -4.32 8.93
CA TRP A 52 -9.41 -5.65 8.33
C TRP A 52 -9.51 -6.78 9.36
N MET A 53 -8.89 -6.61 10.54
CA MET A 53 -8.94 -7.61 11.61
C MET A 53 -10.35 -7.84 12.16
N GLN A 54 -11.22 -6.83 12.16
CA GLN A 54 -12.64 -6.99 12.54
C GLN A 54 -13.39 -7.85 11.51
N LEU A 55 -13.04 -7.80 10.23
CA LEU A 55 -13.70 -8.54 9.15
C LEU A 55 -13.12 -9.94 8.97
N ALA A 56 -11.80 -10.07 8.99
CA ALA A 56 -11.07 -11.29 8.58
C ALA A 56 -10.33 -11.98 9.73
N GLY A 57 -10.44 -11.44 10.95
CA GLY A 57 -9.73 -11.96 12.12
C GLY A 57 -8.27 -11.57 12.19
N ALA A 58 -7.59 -11.98 13.28
CA ALA A 58 -6.24 -11.55 13.63
C ALA A 58 -5.19 -12.69 13.56
N SER A 59 -5.46 -13.74 12.78
CA SER A 59 -4.46 -14.80 12.55
C SER A 59 -3.25 -14.26 11.78
N PRO A 60 -2.05 -14.86 11.92
CA PRO A 60 -0.86 -14.46 11.16
C PRO A 60 -1.11 -14.42 9.65
N PHE A 61 -1.86 -15.37 9.12
CA PHE A 61 -2.28 -15.40 7.72
C PHE A 61 -3.13 -14.17 7.37
N SER A 62 -4.18 -13.91 8.16
CA SER A 62 -5.14 -12.83 7.88
C SER A 62 -4.46 -11.46 7.88
N VAL A 63 -3.68 -11.13 8.91
CA VAL A 63 -3.06 -9.80 9.02
C VAL A 63 -2.06 -9.52 7.90
N ARG A 64 -1.35 -10.54 7.41
CA ARG A 64 -0.44 -10.42 6.26
C ARG A 64 -1.18 -10.36 4.93
N LEU A 65 -2.36 -10.99 4.85
CA LEU A 65 -3.16 -11.02 3.62
C LEU A 65 -3.57 -9.60 3.17
N LEU A 66 -3.79 -8.67 4.09
CA LEU A 66 -4.03 -7.26 3.77
C LEU A 66 -2.87 -6.66 2.96
N SER A 67 -1.62 -6.90 3.38
CA SER A 67 -0.43 -6.44 2.67
C SER A 67 -0.27 -7.13 1.31
N VAL A 68 -0.66 -8.40 1.21
CA VAL A 68 -0.71 -9.13 -0.08
C VAL A 68 -1.67 -8.44 -1.04
N PHE A 69 -2.87 -8.07 -0.60
CA PHE A 69 -3.83 -7.36 -1.46
C PHE A 69 -3.26 -6.05 -1.99
N PHE A 70 -2.63 -5.24 -1.14
CA PHE A 70 -1.98 -4.01 -1.60
C PHE A 70 -0.86 -4.28 -2.59
N GLY A 71 -0.03 -5.30 -2.35
CA GLY A 71 1.05 -5.69 -3.26
C GLY A 71 0.55 -6.19 -4.61
N VAL A 72 -0.56 -6.93 -4.66
CA VAL A 72 -1.18 -7.38 -5.93
C VAL A 72 -1.79 -6.20 -6.69
N LEU A 73 -2.51 -5.32 -6.00
CA LEU A 73 -3.08 -4.11 -6.59
C LEU A 73 -1.99 -3.18 -7.12
N ALA A 74 -0.84 -3.07 -6.42
CA ALA A 74 0.30 -2.27 -6.89
C ALA A 74 0.86 -2.80 -8.21
N VAL A 75 1.00 -4.13 -8.37
CA VAL A 75 1.45 -4.75 -9.64
C VAL A 75 0.43 -4.51 -10.75
N ALA A 76 -0.86 -4.66 -10.47
CA ALA A 76 -1.92 -4.41 -11.45
C ALA A 76 -1.94 -2.94 -11.91
N LEU A 77 -1.75 -2.02 -10.98
CA LEU A 77 -1.71 -0.59 -11.28
C LEU A 77 -0.43 -0.18 -12.00
N LEU A 78 0.71 -0.81 -11.67
CA LEU A 78 1.97 -0.64 -12.40
C LEU A 78 1.81 -1.07 -13.87
N TYR A 79 1.12 -2.19 -14.12
CA TYR A 79 0.79 -2.59 -15.48
C TYR A 79 0.02 -1.48 -16.22
N ARG A 80 -1.01 -0.90 -15.60
CA ARG A 80 -1.81 0.17 -16.19
C ARG A 80 -0.98 1.41 -16.49
N LEU A 81 -0.14 1.83 -15.55
CA LEU A 81 0.76 2.97 -15.73
C LEU A 81 1.75 2.72 -16.87
N ALA A 82 2.39 1.55 -16.89
CA ALA A 82 3.36 1.19 -17.91
C ALA A 82 2.69 1.05 -19.32
N ALA A 83 1.48 0.51 -19.38
CA ALA A 83 0.73 0.41 -20.64
C ALA A 83 0.41 1.78 -21.24
N GLU A 84 0.05 2.75 -20.40
CA GLU A 84 -0.19 4.12 -20.85
C GLU A 84 1.10 4.87 -21.28
N LEU A 85 2.25 4.51 -20.72
CA LEU A 85 3.53 5.15 -21.04
C LEU A 85 4.24 4.50 -22.24
N TYR A 86 4.27 3.17 -22.27
CA TYR A 86 5.17 2.41 -23.14
C TYR A 86 4.47 1.29 -23.96
N GLY A 87 3.14 1.14 -23.77
CA GLY A 87 2.35 0.10 -24.45
C GLY A 87 2.33 -1.24 -23.71
N GLU A 88 1.45 -2.12 -24.17
CA GLU A 88 1.08 -3.38 -23.51
C GLU A 88 2.24 -4.38 -23.31
N ARG A 89 3.16 -4.46 -24.28
CA ARG A 89 4.29 -5.40 -24.20
C ARG A 89 5.24 -5.04 -23.08
N VAL A 90 5.60 -3.75 -22.96
CA VAL A 90 6.47 -3.25 -21.88
C VAL A 90 5.76 -3.38 -20.53
N ALA A 91 4.46 -3.08 -20.50
CA ALA A 91 3.64 -3.21 -19.30
C ALA A 91 3.62 -4.65 -18.77
N ALA A 92 3.44 -5.63 -19.65
CA ALA A 92 3.45 -7.05 -19.28
C ALA A 92 4.80 -7.47 -18.67
N ILE A 93 5.92 -7.04 -19.27
CA ILE A 93 7.26 -7.32 -18.75
C ILE A 93 7.46 -6.64 -17.39
N ALA A 94 7.12 -5.36 -17.26
CA ALA A 94 7.26 -4.62 -16.01
C ALA A 94 6.43 -5.25 -14.88
N ALA A 95 5.18 -5.61 -15.15
CA ALA A 95 4.32 -6.27 -14.17
C ALA A 95 4.84 -7.68 -13.82
N ALA A 96 5.34 -8.46 -14.78
CA ALA A 96 5.93 -9.77 -14.53
C ALA A 96 7.18 -9.65 -13.63
N LEU A 97 8.08 -8.71 -13.92
CA LEU A 97 9.24 -8.45 -13.09
C LEU A 97 8.85 -8.00 -11.67
N ALA A 98 7.89 -7.08 -11.55
CA ALA A 98 7.38 -6.63 -10.24
C ALA A 98 6.66 -7.75 -9.48
N ALA A 99 6.00 -8.67 -10.18
CA ALA A 99 5.30 -9.79 -9.57
C ALA A 99 6.26 -10.77 -8.87
N VAL A 100 7.48 -10.91 -9.38
CA VAL A 100 8.50 -11.83 -8.84
C VAL A 100 9.66 -11.11 -8.13
N ALA A 101 9.70 -9.78 -8.14
CA ALA A 101 10.76 -9.00 -7.51
C ALA A 101 10.88 -9.33 -6.01
N PRO A 102 12.04 -9.81 -5.52
CA PRO A 102 12.18 -10.28 -4.15
C PRO A 102 11.73 -9.27 -3.09
N PRO A 103 12.10 -7.97 -3.15
CA PRO A 103 11.66 -7.02 -2.13
C PRO A 103 10.14 -6.80 -2.16
N LEU A 104 9.51 -6.76 -3.34
CA LEU A 104 8.06 -6.58 -3.44
C LEU A 104 7.27 -7.81 -2.97
N VAL A 105 7.82 -9.01 -3.16
CA VAL A 105 7.23 -10.25 -2.63
C VAL A 105 7.42 -10.29 -1.11
N TYR A 106 8.63 -10.06 -0.62
CA TYR A 106 8.98 -10.11 0.79
C TYR A 106 8.11 -9.16 1.63
N TYR A 107 8.08 -7.88 1.28
CA TYR A 107 7.27 -6.90 2.02
C TYR A 107 5.76 -7.12 1.88
N SER A 108 5.28 -7.78 0.83
CA SER A 108 3.88 -8.19 0.75
C SER A 108 3.53 -9.30 1.74
N GLN A 109 4.51 -10.07 2.23
CA GLN A 109 4.33 -11.13 3.20
C GLN A 109 4.48 -10.68 4.66
N GLU A 110 4.59 -9.39 4.91
CA GLU A 110 4.66 -8.79 6.24
C GLU A 110 3.44 -7.92 6.52
N ALA A 111 2.94 -7.93 7.77
CA ALA A 111 1.87 -7.03 8.19
C ALA A 111 2.41 -5.61 8.41
N LYS A 112 2.82 -4.97 7.31
CA LYS A 112 3.43 -3.63 7.25
C LYS A 112 2.88 -2.77 6.12
N GLY A 113 3.02 -1.45 6.28
CA GLY A 113 2.52 -0.44 5.34
C GLY A 113 3.28 -0.34 4.01
N TYR A 114 4.43 -1.00 3.83
CA TYR A 114 5.24 -0.84 2.61
C TYR A 114 4.50 -1.14 1.31
N PRO A 115 3.70 -2.22 1.18
CA PRO A 115 2.93 -2.46 -0.04
C PRO A 115 1.86 -1.40 -0.28
N LEU A 116 1.29 -0.80 0.76
CA LEU A 116 0.37 0.32 0.65
C LEU A 116 1.08 1.57 0.11
N VAL A 117 2.30 1.85 0.57
CA VAL A 117 3.11 2.97 0.03
C VAL A 117 3.38 2.76 -1.45
N VAL A 118 3.82 1.56 -1.86
CA VAL A 118 4.06 1.25 -3.28
C VAL A 118 2.80 1.42 -4.11
N LEU A 119 1.66 0.90 -3.64
CA LEU A 119 0.36 1.05 -4.30
C LEU A 119 0.00 2.54 -4.46
N ALA A 120 0.08 3.29 -3.38
CA ALA A 120 -0.31 4.70 -3.37
C ALA A 120 0.63 5.57 -4.23
N ALA A 121 1.93 5.28 -4.23
CA ALA A 121 2.91 5.95 -5.07
C ALA A 121 2.66 5.70 -6.57
N VAL A 122 2.45 4.44 -6.96
CA VAL A 122 2.11 4.09 -8.35
C VAL A 122 0.77 4.70 -8.75
N TRP A 123 -0.21 4.75 -7.84
CA TRP A 123 -1.51 5.37 -8.09
C TRP A 123 -1.38 6.89 -8.28
N SER A 124 -0.61 7.57 -7.43
CA SER A 124 -0.33 9.00 -7.57
C SER A 124 0.36 9.30 -8.90
N ALA A 125 1.38 8.51 -9.29
CA ALA A 125 2.08 8.68 -10.56
C ALA A 125 1.14 8.49 -11.77
N TRP A 126 0.24 7.48 -11.71
CA TRP A 126 -0.74 7.24 -12.78
C TRP A 126 -1.77 8.37 -12.89
N LEU A 127 -2.28 8.88 -11.77
CA LEU A 127 -3.21 10.00 -11.74
C LEU A 127 -2.54 11.29 -12.20
N TRP A 128 -1.29 11.53 -11.79
CA TRP A 128 -0.49 12.65 -12.25
C TRP A 128 -0.30 12.62 -13.78
N LEU A 129 0.05 11.47 -14.35
CA LEU A 129 0.15 11.31 -15.81
C LEU A 129 -1.16 11.67 -16.50
N ARG A 130 -2.30 11.23 -15.98
CA ARG A 130 -3.63 11.53 -16.54
C ARG A 130 -4.01 13.00 -16.38
N LEU A 131 -3.69 13.61 -15.29
CA LEU A 131 -3.89 15.05 -15.07
C LEU A 131 -3.05 15.84 -16.06
N HIS A 132 -1.78 15.48 -16.23
CA HIS A 132 -0.87 16.18 -17.15
C HIS A 132 -1.29 16.06 -18.62
N ARG A 133 -1.72 14.89 -19.05
CA ARG A 133 -2.22 14.67 -20.42
C ARG A 133 -3.56 15.39 -20.71
N ARG A 134 -4.30 15.77 -19.67
CA ARG A 134 -5.56 16.52 -19.78
C ARG A 134 -5.41 18.02 -19.54
N LEU A 135 -4.18 18.55 -19.44
CA LEU A 135 -3.91 19.98 -19.37
C LEU A 135 -4.39 20.63 -20.67
N GLY A 136 -5.55 21.29 -20.63
CA GLY A 136 -6.23 21.87 -21.79
C GLY A 136 -7.66 21.38 -22.04
N VAL A 137 -8.08 20.28 -21.43
CA VAL A 137 -9.46 19.78 -21.42
C VAL A 137 -10.03 19.97 -20.02
N ALA A 138 -11.31 20.26 -19.89
CA ALA A 138 -12.00 20.62 -18.65
C ALA A 138 -11.43 19.93 -17.39
N ARG A 139 -11.00 20.73 -16.39
CA ARG A 139 -10.43 20.28 -15.11
C ARG A 139 -11.36 19.27 -14.45
N SER A 140 -11.01 18.00 -14.46
CA SER A 140 -11.75 16.99 -13.71
C SER A 140 -11.40 17.12 -12.23
N SER A 141 -12.26 17.79 -11.46
CA SER A 141 -12.13 17.90 -9.99
C SER A 141 -11.99 16.53 -9.30
N ALA A 142 -12.64 15.51 -9.89
CA ALA A 142 -12.52 14.13 -9.41
C ALA A 142 -11.10 13.57 -9.54
N LEU A 143 -10.37 13.83 -10.63
CA LEU A 143 -8.99 13.36 -10.77
C LEU A 143 -8.05 14.04 -9.75
N TRP A 144 -8.24 15.32 -9.49
CA TRP A 144 -7.50 16.04 -8.46
C TRP A 144 -7.79 15.49 -7.08
N ALA A 145 -9.05 15.19 -6.77
CA ALA A 145 -9.44 14.59 -5.50
C ALA A 145 -8.78 13.20 -5.32
N TRP A 146 -8.82 12.34 -6.34
CA TRP A 146 -8.17 11.04 -6.29
C TRP A 146 -6.66 11.12 -6.17
N PHE A 147 -6.03 12.08 -6.86
CA PHE A 147 -4.59 12.34 -6.71
C PHE A 147 -4.24 12.75 -5.27
N GLY A 148 -5.03 13.66 -4.68
CA GLY A 148 -4.87 14.06 -3.28
C GLY A 148 -5.03 12.86 -2.32
N ILE A 149 -6.06 12.02 -2.52
CA ILE A 149 -6.28 10.81 -1.72
C ILE A 149 -5.09 9.85 -1.85
N ALA A 150 -4.62 9.58 -3.06
CA ALA A 150 -3.48 8.68 -3.27
C ALA A 150 -2.20 9.20 -2.59
N THR A 151 -1.93 10.50 -2.69
CA THR A 151 -0.79 11.14 -2.04
C THR A 151 -0.91 11.09 -0.51
N LEU A 152 -2.08 11.39 0.04
CA LEU A 152 -2.34 11.30 1.48
C LEU A 152 -2.19 9.86 1.99
N LEU A 153 -2.64 8.85 1.23
CA LEU A 153 -2.43 7.46 1.57
C LEU A 153 -0.95 7.08 1.58
N ALA A 154 -0.16 7.57 0.61
CA ALA A 154 1.28 7.30 0.57
C ALA A 154 1.98 7.87 1.81
N VAL A 155 1.78 9.15 2.09
CA VAL A 155 2.39 9.85 3.23
C VAL A 155 1.88 9.29 4.56
N GLY A 156 0.59 9.00 4.65
CA GLY A 156 -0.04 8.43 5.85
C GLY A 156 0.25 6.93 6.06
N ALA A 157 0.84 6.24 5.08
CA ALA A 157 1.34 4.89 5.24
C ALA A 157 2.82 4.87 5.68
N HIS A 158 3.64 5.81 5.20
CA HIS A 158 5.04 5.95 5.61
C HIS A 158 5.59 7.35 5.27
N TYR A 159 6.24 8.00 6.22
CA TYR A 159 6.79 9.36 6.02
C TYR A 159 7.85 9.46 4.90
N PHE A 160 8.55 8.38 4.58
CA PHE A 160 9.47 8.35 3.43
C PHE A 160 8.80 8.58 2.07
N ALA A 161 7.47 8.53 2.00
CA ALA A 161 6.75 8.92 0.80
C ALA A 161 6.78 10.44 0.53
N LEU A 162 7.35 11.24 1.44
CA LEU A 162 7.59 12.67 1.25
C LEU A 162 8.91 12.96 0.50
N LEU A 163 9.81 11.99 0.39
CA LEU A 163 11.09 12.09 -0.32
C LEU A 163 10.96 11.67 -1.78
#